data_2b29feb40b40c91487a779f63e2bda03
#
_entry.id   2b29feb40b40c91487a779f63e2bda03
#
_cell.length_a   1.000
_cell.length_b   1.000
_cell.length_c   1.000
_cell.angle_alpha   90.00
_cell.angle_beta   90.00
_cell.angle_gamma   90.00
#
_symmetry.space_group_name_H-M   'P 1'
#
loop_
_entity.id
_entity.type
_entity.pdbx_description
1 polymer ?
#
loop_
_entity_poly.entity_id
_entity_poly.type
_entity_poly.pdbx_seq_one_letter_code
_entity_poly.pdbx_strand_id
1 'polypeptide(L)'
;MEKAHVKSIHVTDKDVQSAEKGQPVTIQLDREVDVSRGCVLSAGAGEKVTSSVEATLLWMDDDKLESGKNYFVKLGTRLVPGIVSKILYSIDVNTGEQKPADSLGKNEIAECEITFVDRVVADEFKDHKTLGELILIDRVTNMTSACGVVTEVKEDGQEAGKKACLL
;
A
#
# COMPACT_ATOMS: atom_id res chain seq x y z
N MET A 1 -2.18 5.38 -17.66
CA MET A 1 -0.81 5.69 -17.22
C MET A 1 -0.33 6.89 -18.02
N GLU A 2 0.04 7.99 -17.38
CA GLU A 2 0.55 9.18 -18.09
C GLU A 2 2.07 9.13 -18.11
N LYS A 3 2.68 9.69 -19.18
CA LYS A 3 4.14 9.73 -19.34
C LYS A 3 4.60 11.18 -19.39
N ALA A 4 5.67 11.49 -18.71
CA ALA A 4 6.34 12.79 -18.74
C ALA A 4 7.84 12.58 -18.51
N HIS A 5 8.65 13.61 -18.78
CA HIS A 5 10.09 13.57 -18.48
C HIS A 5 10.40 14.52 -17.33
N VAL A 6 11.39 14.17 -16.55
CA VAL A 6 11.92 15.07 -15.52
C VAL A 6 12.63 16.22 -16.19
N LYS A 7 12.15 17.44 -15.99
CA LYS A 7 12.75 18.67 -16.52
C LYS A 7 13.83 19.20 -15.60
N SER A 8 13.57 19.19 -14.29
CA SER A 8 14.53 19.62 -13.27
C SER A 8 14.25 18.93 -11.93
N ILE A 9 15.28 18.84 -11.12
CA ILE A 9 15.24 18.33 -9.75
C ILE A 9 15.78 19.41 -8.83
N HIS A 10 15.03 19.74 -7.78
CA HIS A 10 15.43 20.74 -6.80
C HIS A 10 15.50 20.10 -5.41
N VAL A 11 16.63 20.32 -4.74
CA VAL A 11 16.81 19.98 -3.32
C VAL A 11 16.89 21.29 -2.56
N THR A 12 15.87 21.55 -1.73
CA THR A 12 15.67 22.88 -1.15
C THR A 12 15.52 23.93 -2.29
N ASP A 13 16.40 24.91 -2.39
CA ASP A 13 16.36 25.96 -3.42
C ASP A 13 17.48 25.81 -4.49
N LYS A 14 18.07 24.62 -4.59
CA LYS A 14 19.17 24.35 -5.52
C LYS A 14 18.81 23.34 -6.58
N ASP A 15 19.08 23.69 -7.83
CA ASP A 15 19.04 22.74 -8.94
C ASP A 15 20.13 21.71 -8.78
N VAL A 16 19.77 20.43 -8.92
CA VAL A 16 20.69 19.29 -8.85
C VAL A 16 20.50 18.38 -10.05
N GLN A 17 21.58 17.70 -10.43
CA GLN A 17 21.57 16.75 -11.55
C GLN A 17 21.03 15.38 -11.13
N SER A 18 21.08 15.06 -9.84
CA SER A 18 20.64 13.79 -9.29
C SER A 18 20.23 13.96 -7.83
N ALA A 19 19.40 13.04 -7.36
CA ALA A 19 19.00 12.94 -5.96
C ALA A 19 19.10 11.49 -5.49
N GLU A 20 19.35 11.32 -4.20
CA GLU A 20 19.51 10.01 -3.59
C GLU A 20 18.21 9.58 -2.86
N LYS A 21 18.08 8.26 -2.64
CA LYS A 21 16.99 7.70 -1.88
C LYS A 21 16.91 8.32 -0.48
N GLY A 22 15.71 8.77 -0.11
CA GLY A 22 15.46 9.40 1.20
C GLY A 22 15.59 10.91 1.21
N GLN A 23 16.06 11.55 0.13
CA GLN A 23 16.09 12.99 0.03
C GLN A 23 14.71 13.56 -0.33
N PRO A 24 14.20 14.58 0.37
CA PRO A 24 13.05 15.35 -0.07
C PRO A 24 13.44 16.20 -1.26
N VAL A 25 12.74 16.03 -2.37
CA VAL A 25 13.00 16.72 -3.63
C VAL A 25 11.74 17.32 -4.22
N THR A 26 11.90 18.40 -4.97
CA THR A 26 10.87 18.92 -5.88
C THR A 26 11.25 18.51 -7.29
N ILE A 27 10.36 17.82 -7.97
CA ILE A 27 10.54 17.39 -9.37
C ILE A 27 9.64 18.27 -10.24
N GLN A 28 10.21 18.90 -11.27
CA GLN A 28 9.45 19.55 -12.32
C GLN A 28 9.39 18.64 -13.54
N LEU A 29 8.20 18.45 -14.07
CA LEU A 29 7.98 17.68 -15.29
C LEU A 29 7.97 18.61 -16.52
N ASP A 30 8.24 18.05 -17.71
CA ASP A 30 8.31 18.75 -18.99
C ASP A 30 6.93 19.16 -19.52
N ARG A 31 5.85 18.63 -18.95
CA ARG A 31 4.46 18.94 -19.29
C ARG A 31 3.57 18.84 -18.05
N GLU A 32 2.37 19.42 -18.16
CA GLU A 32 1.34 19.23 -17.14
C GLU A 32 0.83 17.80 -17.13
N VAL A 33 0.86 17.19 -15.93
CA VAL A 33 0.37 15.86 -15.64
C VAL A 33 -0.39 15.95 -14.32
N ASP A 34 -1.54 15.30 -14.22
CA ASP A 34 -2.30 15.25 -12.98
C ASP A 34 -1.58 14.33 -11.96
N VAL A 35 -0.63 14.92 -11.25
CA VAL A 35 0.11 14.26 -10.16
C VAL A 35 -0.38 14.84 -8.85
N SER A 36 -1.07 14.02 -8.09
CA SER A 36 -1.60 14.37 -6.77
C SER A 36 -1.05 13.43 -5.70
N ARG A 37 -1.30 13.75 -4.44
CA ARG A 37 -0.90 12.90 -3.32
C ARG A 37 -1.43 11.48 -3.48
N GLY A 38 -0.56 10.50 -3.36
CA GLY A 38 -0.85 9.08 -3.56
C GLY A 38 -0.53 8.55 -4.96
N CYS A 39 -0.09 9.42 -5.89
CA CYS A 39 0.50 8.95 -7.14
C CYS A 39 1.91 8.41 -6.91
N VAL A 40 2.29 7.44 -7.71
CA VAL A 40 3.64 6.89 -7.77
C VAL A 40 4.26 7.29 -9.10
N LEU A 41 5.44 7.90 -9.04
CA LEU A 41 6.26 8.19 -10.21
C LEU A 41 7.26 7.05 -10.37
N SER A 42 7.38 6.51 -11.58
CA SER A 42 8.32 5.43 -11.85
C SER A 42 9.02 5.60 -13.18
N ALA A 43 10.22 5.06 -13.26
CA ALA A 43 11.08 5.13 -14.46
C ALA A 43 11.00 3.86 -15.33
N GLY A 44 9.92 3.10 -15.26
CA GLY A 44 9.81 1.86 -16.03
C GLY A 44 8.46 1.19 -15.93
N ALA A 45 8.28 0.11 -16.67
CA ALA A 45 7.13 -0.75 -16.55
C ALA A 45 7.47 -1.86 -15.53
N GLY A 46 6.88 -1.81 -14.36
CA GLY A 46 7.12 -2.84 -13.35
C GLY A 46 6.25 -2.70 -12.12
N GLU A 47 5.61 -1.55 -11.95
CA GLU A 47 4.73 -1.32 -10.82
C GLU A 47 3.42 -2.08 -11.01
N LYS A 48 3.08 -2.85 -9.98
CA LYS A 48 1.83 -3.61 -9.95
C LYS A 48 0.71 -2.69 -9.51
N VAL A 49 -0.32 -2.57 -10.34
CA VAL A 49 -1.56 -1.83 -10.02
C VAL A 49 -2.65 -2.85 -9.75
N THR A 50 -3.16 -2.85 -8.54
CA THR A 50 -4.09 -3.88 -8.07
C THR A 50 -5.24 -3.29 -7.27
N SER A 51 -6.33 -4.04 -7.17
CA SER A 51 -7.44 -3.82 -6.25
C SER A 51 -7.43 -4.79 -5.06
N SER A 52 -6.48 -5.75 -5.01
CA SER A 52 -6.42 -6.74 -3.93
C SER A 52 -5.00 -7.20 -3.65
N VAL A 53 -4.68 -7.38 -2.37
CA VAL A 53 -3.40 -7.90 -1.89
C VAL A 53 -3.63 -8.94 -0.81
N GLU A 54 -2.67 -9.85 -0.66
CA GLU A 54 -2.50 -10.61 0.58
C GLU A 54 -1.48 -9.90 1.47
N ALA A 55 -1.74 -9.87 2.75
CA ALA A 55 -0.88 -9.20 3.72
C ALA A 55 -0.89 -9.92 5.07
N THR A 56 0.27 -10.01 5.67
CA THR A 56 0.39 -10.37 7.07
C THR A 56 0.04 -9.16 7.92
N LEU A 57 -1.00 -9.27 8.73
CA LEU A 57 -1.50 -8.23 9.63
C LEU A 57 -1.20 -8.56 11.08
N LEU A 58 -0.72 -7.57 11.84
CA LEU A 58 -0.75 -7.54 13.30
C LEU A 58 -1.97 -6.74 13.74
N TRP A 59 -2.89 -7.37 14.44
CA TRP A 59 -4.09 -6.73 14.97
C TRP A 59 -3.81 -6.01 16.29
N MET A 60 -4.16 -4.74 16.40
CA MET A 60 -3.86 -3.90 17.58
C MET A 60 -5.10 -3.36 18.28
N ASP A 61 -6.27 -3.47 17.66
CA ASP A 61 -7.53 -2.98 18.20
C ASP A 61 -8.06 -3.87 19.34
N ASP A 62 -8.84 -3.28 20.25
CA ASP A 62 -9.54 -4.02 21.30
C ASP A 62 -10.74 -4.79 20.75
N ASP A 63 -11.39 -4.26 19.72
CA ASP A 63 -12.43 -4.97 18.98
C ASP A 63 -11.80 -6.01 18.04
N LYS A 64 -12.44 -7.17 17.94
CA LYS A 64 -11.96 -8.22 17.04
C LYS A 64 -12.11 -7.81 15.57
N LEU A 65 -11.12 -8.22 14.78
CA LEU A 65 -11.25 -8.20 13.33
C LEU A 65 -12.22 -9.29 12.89
N GLU A 66 -13.22 -8.89 12.12
CA GLU A 66 -14.14 -9.76 11.40
C GLU A 66 -14.06 -9.46 9.90
N SER A 67 -14.22 -10.49 9.09
CA SER A 67 -14.24 -10.31 7.63
C SER A 67 -15.40 -9.42 7.19
N GLY A 68 -15.13 -8.55 6.19
CA GLY A 68 -16.14 -7.66 5.61
C GLY A 68 -16.28 -6.29 6.27
N LYS A 69 -15.63 -6.03 7.41
CA LYS A 69 -15.62 -4.69 8.01
C LYS A 69 -14.79 -3.72 7.15
N ASN A 70 -15.31 -2.49 7.00
CA ASN A 70 -14.68 -1.44 6.22
C ASN A 70 -13.65 -0.65 7.04
N TYR A 71 -12.48 -0.44 6.47
CA TYR A 71 -11.40 0.37 7.01
C TYR A 71 -10.94 1.41 5.98
N PHE A 72 -10.22 2.42 6.43
CA PHE A 72 -9.27 3.11 5.56
C PHE A 72 -7.95 2.34 5.58
N VAL A 73 -7.44 2.04 4.40
CA VAL A 73 -6.13 1.42 4.22
C VAL A 73 -5.17 2.50 3.74
N LYS A 74 -4.12 2.74 4.52
CA LYS A 74 -3.03 3.61 4.14
C LYS A 74 -1.87 2.76 3.66
N LEU A 75 -1.50 2.91 2.39
CA LEU A 75 -0.40 2.24 1.73
C LEU A 75 0.49 3.31 1.10
N GLY A 76 1.72 3.43 1.62
CA GLY A 76 2.58 4.56 1.30
C GLY A 76 1.91 5.90 1.61
N THR A 77 1.79 6.78 0.62
CA THR A 77 1.11 8.08 0.75
C THR A 77 -0.37 8.03 0.40
N ARG A 78 -0.86 6.89 -0.10
CA ARG A 78 -2.26 6.73 -0.50
C ARG A 78 -3.12 6.26 0.66
N LEU A 79 -4.30 6.86 0.77
CA LEU A 79 -5.35 6.45 1.70
C LEU A 79 -6.59 6.08 0.88
N VAL A 80 -7.03 4.83 0.98
CA VAL A 80 -8.19 4.31 0.23
C VAL A 80 -9.11 3.52 1.15
N PRO A 81 -10.42 3.53 0.90
CA PRO A 81 -11.31 2.58 1.56
C PRO A 81 -10.99 1.16 1.11
N GLY A 82 -11.04 0.24 2.06
CA GLY A 82 -10.84 -1.18 1.80
C GLY A 82 -11.50 -2.05 2.85
N ILE A 83 -11.55 -3.33 2.57
CA ILE A 83 -12.09 -4.35 3.48
C ILE A 83 -11.07 -5.47 3.64
N VAL A 84 -11.03 -6.09 4.81
CA VAL A 84 -10.44 -7.40 4.98
C VAL A 84 -11.46 -8.41 4.49
N SER A 85 -11.30 -8.86 3.25
CA SER A 85 -12.26 -9.75 2.59
C SER A 85 -12.22 -11.16 3.16
N LYS A 86 -11.04 -11.60 3.60
CA LYS A 86 -10.84 -12.92 4.16
C LYS A 86 -9.65 -12.96 5.12
N ILE A 87 -9.80 -13.71 6.21
CA ILE A 87 -8.69 -14.15 7.04
C ILE A 87 -8.31 -15.55 6.53
N LEU A 88 -7.07 -15.72 6.06
CA LEU A 88 -6.61 -16.98 5.47
C LEU A 88 -6.21 -17.97 6.57
N TYR A 89 -5.39 -17.51 7.50
CA TYR A 89 -4.96 -18.25 8.68
C TYR A 89 -4.34 -17.29 9.70
N SER A 90 -4.37 -17.66 10.97
CA SER A 90 -3.59 -17.00 12.02
C SER A 90 -2.21 -17.65 12.14
N ILE A 91 -1.25 -16.88 12.63
CA ILE A 91 0.13 -17.30 12.84
C ILE A 91 0.42 -17.24 14.34
N ASP A 92 0.78 -18.37 14.93
CA ASP A 92 1.24 -18.41 16.31
C ASP A 92 2.62 -17.76 16.43
N VAL A 93 2.73 -16.69 17.19
CA VAL A 93 3.97 -15.91 17.31
C VAL A 93 5.12 -16.65 17.96
N ASN A 94 4.84 -17.71 18.73
CA ASN A 94 5.85 -18.49 19.45
C ASN A 94 6.37 -19.66 18.61
N THR A 95 5.49 -20.31 17.85
CA THR A 95 5.83 -21.52 17.10
C THR A 95 5.93 -21.28 15.60
N GLY A 96 5.34 -20.20 15.07
CA GLY A 96 5.20 -19.96 13.64
C GLY A 96 4.14 -20.83 12.96
N GLU A 97 3.39 -21.63 13.74
CA GLU A 97 2.35 -22.50 13.20
C GLU A 97 1.17 -21.71 12.65
N GLN A 98 0.68 -22.16 11.51
CA GLN A 98 -0.53 -21.63 10.87
C GLN A 98 -1.76 -22.36 11.40
N LYS A 99 -2.78 -21.61 11.80
CA LYS A 99 -4.03 -22.16 12.32
C LYS A 99 -5.22 -21.53 11.59
N PRO A 100 -6.28 -22.26 11.27
CA PRO A 100 -7.51 -21.67 10.77
C PRO A 100 -8.04 -20.62 11.75
N ALA A 101 -8.48 -19.48 11.24
CA ALA A 101 -9.05 -18.41 12.04
C ALA A 101 -10.11 -17.66 11.25
N ASP A 102 -11.23 -17.35 11.90
CA ASP A 102 -12.33 -16.57 11.34
C ASP A 102 -12.38 -15.14 11.89
N SER A 103 -11.59 -14.87 12.92
CA SER A 103 -11.44 -13.55 13.55
C SER A 103 -10.06 -13.41 14.16
N LEU A 104 -9.65 -12.16 14.43
CA LEU A 104 -8.41 -11.86 15.14
C LEU A 104 -8.70 -11.04 16.39
N GLY A 105 -8.10 -11.42 17.49
CA GLY A 105 -8.03 -10.62 18.69
C GLY A 105 -6.77 -9.75 18.74
N LYS A 106 -6.71 -8.88 19.72
CA LYS A 106 -5.57 -7.98 19.96
C LYS A 106 -4.25 -8.75 20.12
N ASN A 107 -3.21 -8.26 19.44
CA ASN A 107 -1.86 -8.84 19.38
C ASN A 107 -1.79 -10.19 18.64
N GLU A 108 -2.81 -10.58 17.91
CA GLU A 108 -2.75 -11.73 17.03
C GLU A 108 -2.25 -11.32 15.64
N ILE A 109 -1.58 -12.26 14.99
CA ILE A 109 -1.05 -12.10 13.63
C ILE A 109 -1.79 -13.08 12.71
N ALA A 110 -2.16 -12.60 11.53
CA ALA A 110 -2.75 -13.43 10.49
C ALA A 110 -2.36 -13.00 9.10
N GLU A 111 -2.44 -13.93 8.18
CA GLU A 111 -2.46 -13.65 6.75
C GLU A 111 -3.89 -13.38 6.32
N CYS A 112 -4.08 -12.24 5.67
CA CYS A 112 -5.39 -11.75 5.29
C CYS A 112 -5.40 -11.29 3.83
N GLU A 113 -6.55 -11.44 3.18
CA GLU A 113 -6.82 -10.82 1.90
C GLU A 113 -7.50 -9.46 2.13
N ILE A 114 -6.93 -8.43 1.51
CA ILE A 114 -7.45 -7.05 1.58
C ILE A 114 -7.87 -6.61 0.18
N THR A 115 -9.11 -6.17 0.05
CA THR A 115 -9.65 -5.63 -1.20
C THR A 115 -9.87 -4.13 -1.04
N PHE A 116 -9.39 -3.36 -2.01
CA PHE A 116 -9.52 -1.91 -2.07
C PHE A 116 -10.69 -1.50 -2.96
N VAL A 117 -11.34 -0.38 -2.64
CA VAL A 117 -12.38 0.20 -3.49
C VAL A 117 -11.78 0.76 -4.78
N ASP A 118 -10.61 1.39 -4.67
CA ASP A 118 -9.86 1.93 -5.80
C ASP A 118 -8.62 1.09 -6.06
N ARG A 119 -8.12 1.14 -7.29
CA ARG A 119 -6.82 0.56 -7.61
C ARG A 119 -5.68 1.35 -6.96
N VAL A 120 -4.70 0.62 -6.45
CA VAL A 120 -3.50 1.16 -5.82
C VAL A 120 -2.25 0.58 -6.49
N VAL A 121 -1.16 1.33 -6.40
CA VAL A 121 0.17 0.78 -6.71
C VAL A 121 0.66 0.09 -5.44
N ALA A 122 0.93 -1.19 -5.53
CA ALA A 122 1.44 -2.00 -4.43
C ALA A 122 2.57 -2.91 -4.91
N ASP A 123 3.43 -3.28 -4.00
CA ASP A 123 4.45 -4.31 -4.23
C ASP A 123 4.62 -5.15 -2.98
N GLU A 124 5.26 -6.30 -3.10
CA GLU A 124 5.60 -7.12 -1.96
C GLU A 124 6.63 -6.40 -1.07
N PHE A 125 6.44 -6.45 0.22
CA PHE A 125 7.30 -5.74 1.18
C PHE A 125 8.78 -6.12 1.07
N LYS A 126 9.06 -7.38 0.73
CA LYS A 126 10.43 -7.87 0.54
C LYS A 126 11.16 -7.16 -0.60
N ASP A 127 10.42 -6.74 -1.65
CA ASP A 127 10.97 -6.13 -2.86
C ASP A 127 10.93 -4.60 -2.75
N HIS A 128 9.84 -4.04 -2.21
CA HIS A 128 9.67 -2.60 -2.09
C HIS A 128 8.95 -2.18 -0.81
N LYS A 129 9.70 -1.86 0.25
CA LYS A 129 9.16 -1.58 1.59
C LYS A 129 8.04 -0.55 1.60
N THR A 130 8.24 0.61 0.98
CA THR A 130 7.27 1.73 0.99
C THR A 130 5.95 1.40 0.28
N LEU A 131 5.99 0.54 -0.75
CA LEU A 131 4.80 0.09 -1.49
C LEU A 131 4.22 -1.21 -0.92
N GLY A 132 4.91 -1.83 0.03
CA GLY A 132 4.51 -3.09 0.65
C GLY A 132 4.13 -2.97 2.13
N GLU A 133 4.20 -1.78 2.73
CA GLU A 133 3.74 -1.55 4.11
C GLU A 133 2.38 -0.89 4.12
N LEU A 134 1.51 -1.32 5.05
CA LEU A 134 0.18 -0.75 5.17
C LEU A 134 -0.29 -0.67 6.61
N ILE A 135 -1.26 0.21 6.85
CA ILE A 135 -2.01 0.27 8.10
C ILE A 135 -3.51 0.29 7.81
N LEU A 136 -4.26 -0.34 8.69
CA LEU A 136 -5.72 -0.26 8.72
C LEU A 136 -6.15 0.76 9.76
N ILE A 137 -7.03 1.67 9.38
CA ILE A 137 -7.55 2.74 10.22
C ILE A 137 -9.06 2.57 10.31
N ASP A 138 -9.59 2.47 11.51
CA ASP A 138 -11.03 2.40 11.73
C ASP A 138 -11.69 3.70 11.23
N ARG A 139 -12.76 3.55 10.46
CA ARG A 139 -13.42 4.69 9.79
C ARG A 139 -14.27 5.55 10.73
N VAL A 140 -14.60 5.05 11.90
CA VAL A 140 -15.43 5.74 12.88
C VAL A 140 -14.56 6.46 13.92
N THR A 141 -13.59 5.73 14.49
CA THR A 141 -12.73 6.24 15.53
C THR A 141 -11.48 6.97 15.01
N ASN A 142 -11.11 6.74 13.74
CA ASN A 142 -9.85 7.17 13.13
C ASN A 142 -8.60 6.64 13.85
N MET A 143 -8.74 5.59 14.63
CA MET A 143 -7.63 4.91 15.30
C MET A 143 -7.03 3.86 14.38
N THR A 144 -5.72 3.63 14.53
CA THR A 144 -5.06 2.52 13.82
C THR A 144 -5.46 1.20 14.45
N SER A 145 -6.10 0.35 13.67
CA SER A 145 -6.57 -0.98 14.13
C SER A 145 -5.57 -2.10 13.80
N ALA A 146 -4.78 -1.95 12.75
CA ALA A 146 -3.75 -2.93 12.38
C ALA A 146 -2.59 -2.28 11.63
N CYS A 147 -1.44 -2.93 11.69
CA CYS A 147 -0.35 -2.71 10.75
C CYS A 147 0.00 -4.02 10.05
N GLY A 148 0.58 -3.93 8.86
CA GLY A 148 0.93 -5.13 8.12
C GLY A 148 1.86 -4.89 6.94
N VAL A 149 2.25 -6.01 6.35
CA VAL A 149 3.13 -6.05 5.19
C VAL A 149 2.51 -6.89 4.09
N VAL A 150 2.57 -6.39 2.87
CA VAL A 150 2.08 -7.09 1.69
C VAL A 150 3.00 -8.29 1.40
N THR A 151 2.42 -9.45 1.32
CA THR A 151 3.10 -10.72 1.01
C THR A 151 2.89 -11.12 -0.43
N GLU A 152 1.73 -10.80 -1.01
CA GLU A 152 1.40 -11.06 -2.41
C GLU A 152 0.52 -9.96 -2.98
N VAL A 153 0.84 -9.51 -4.19
CA VAL A 153 0.00 -8.60 -4.97
C VAL A 153 -0.81 -9.41 -5.98
N LYS A 154 -2.13 -9.39 -5.85
CA LYS A 154 -3.00 -10.10 -6.79
C LYS A 154 -3.12 -9.31 -8.09
N GLU A 155 -2.84 -9.96 -9.21
CA GLU A 155 -3.00 -9.34 -10.52
C GLU A 155 -4.50 -9.24 -10.86
N ASP A 156 -4.97 -8.02 -11.04
CA ASP A 156 -6.25 -7.78 -11.67
C ASP A 156 -6.11 -8.09 -13.17
N GLY A 157 -6.83 -9.06 -13.66
CA GLY A 157 -6.78 -9.51 -15.06
C GLY A 157 -7.25 -8.50 -16.12
N GLN A 158 -7.05 -7.19 -15.89
CA GLN A 158 -7.34 -6.12 -16.85
C GLN A 158 -6.36 -4.95 -16.68
N GLU A 159 -6.05 -4.34 -17.85
CA GLU A 159 -5.12 -3.23 -18.06
C GLU A 159 -5.06 -2.17 -16.94
N ALA A 160 -3.83 -1.77 -16.65
CA ALA A 160 -3.47 -0.70 -15.74
C ALA A 160 -4.23 0.60 -16.01
N GLY A 161 -5.36 0.78 -15.37
CA GLY A 161 -6.12 2.01 -15.40
C GLY A 161 -5.56 3.04 -14.42
N LYS A 162 -4.98 4.09 -14.99
CA LYS A 162 -4.82 5.45 -14.43
C LYS A 162 -4.39 5.57 -12.96
N LYS A 163 -3.10 5.68 -12.69
CA LYS A 163 -2.46 6.56 -11.66
C LYS A 163 -1.01 6.19 -11.33
N ALA A 164 -0.25 5.61 -12.26
CA ALA A 164 1.20 5.68 -12.21
C ALA A 164 1.67 6.65 -13.30
N CYS A 165 2.49 7.62 -12.97
CA CYS A 165 3.20 8.43 -13.94
C CYS A 165 4.54 7.75 -14.22
N LEU A 166 4.85 7.48 -15.48
CA LEU A 166 6.18 7.06 -15.92
C LEU A 166 7.04 8.31 -16.16
N LEU A 167 8.22 8.34 -15.58
CA LEU A 167 9.25 9.34 -15.79
C LEU A 167 10.19 8.93 -16.92
#